data_f7d26e067fc45d349a812be8b106ce6e
#
_entry.id   f7d26e067fc45d349a812be8b106ce6e
#
_cell.length_a   1.000
_cell.length_b   1.000
_cell.length_c   1.000
_cell.angle_alpha   90.00
_cell.angle_beta   90.00
_cell.angle_gamma   90.00
#
_symmetry.space_group_name_H-M   'P 1'
#
loop_
_entity.id
_entity.type
_entity.pdbx_description
1 polymer ?
#
loop_
_entity_poly.entity_id
_entity_poly.type
_entity_poly.pdbx_seq_one_letter_code
_entity_poly.pdbx_strand_id
1 'polypeptide(L)'
;MATLRILACGNLVAVSNSVQLLNRVTTTRVSQIQQRWSSYKSSSKYKTPEDYTDYDITKDENEWKYIERLLPYKIIPKPPTTGNKFPSGYKPASASPKDNPYFIERTKNYMQPVYLYRNPRGTKRVTEITRIQGNIWALERDMKEYLQECVGHKIASQINEFAGLIKIKGDYVNRVKTWMNTKGF
;
A
#
# COMPACT_ATOMS: atom_id res chain seq x y z
N MET A 1 -6.35 -89.13 -8.98
CA MET A 1 -5.64 -88.17 -8.12
C MET A 1 -4.64 -87.24 -8.83
N ALA A 2 -4.60 -87.22 -10.12
CA ALA A 2 -3.65 -86.37 -10.86
C ALA A 2 -4.21 -84.91 -11.22
N THR A 3 -5.50 -84.77 -11.23
CA THR A 3 -6.13 -83.54 -11.60
C THR A 3 -6.10 -82.45 -10.53
N LEU A 4 -5.98 -82.83 -9.27
CA LEU A 4 -5.95 -81.80 -8.20
C LEU A 4 -4.60 -81.09 -8.05
N ARG A 5 -3.50 -81.66 -8.53
CA ARG A 5 -2.15 -81.05 -8.44
C ARG A 5 -1.95 -79.95 -9.49
N ILE A 6 -2.58 -80.00 -10.63
CA ILE A 6 -2.44 -78.99 -11.71
C ILE A 6 -3.20 -77.74 -11.36
N LEU A 7 -4.35 -77.86 -10.71
CA LEU A 7 -5.14 -76.71 -10.27
C LEU A 7 -4.46 -75.88 -9.16
N ALA A 8 -3.74 -76.56 -8.29
CA ALA A 8 -3.02 -75.94 -7.17
C ALA A 8 -1.82 -75.08 -7.66
N CYS A 9 -1.11 -75.56 -8.68
CA CYS A 9 0.03 -74.81 -9.23
C CYS A 9 -0.39 -73.55 -10.05
N GLY A 10 -1.49 -73.67 -10.78
CA GLY A 10 -1.99 -72.50 -11.55
C GLY A 10 -2.47 -71.32 -10.69
N ASN A 11 -3.11 -71.65 -9.59
CA ASN A 11 -3.60 -70.61 -8.64
C ASN A 11 -2.47 -69.89 -7.90
N LEU A 12 -1.39 -70.58 -7.56
CA LEU A 12 -0.24 -69.98 -6.86
C LEU A 12 0.51 -69.00 -7.78
N VAL A 13 0.64 -69.29 -9.04
CA VAL A 13 1.27 -68.35 -10.00
C VAL A 13 0.42 -67.10 -10.23
N ALA A 14 -0.89 -67.29 -10.32
CA ALA A 14 -1.81 -66.17 -10.46
C ALA A 14 -1.81 -65.22 -9.25
N VAL A 15 -1.74 -65.78 -8.00
CA VAL A 15 -1.68 -65.00 -6.77
C VAL A 15 -0.35 -64.26 -6.65
N SER A 16 0.77 -64.88 -7.02
CA SER A 16 2.07 -64.21 -6.96
C SER A 16 2.16 -63.01 -7.93
N ASN A 17 1.59 -63.16 -9.14
CA ASN A 17 1.57 -62.05 -10.12
C ASN A 17 0.63 -60.93 -9.66
N SER A 18 -0.50 -61.24 -9.01
CA SER A 18 -1.40 -60.20 -8.50
C SER A 18 -0.78 -59.45 -7.32
N VAL A 19 -0.04 -60.12 -6.45
CA VAL A 19 0.68 -59.47 -5.34
C VAL A 19 1.82 -58.56 -5.87
N GLN A 20 2.52 -58.97 -6.89
CA GLN A 20 3.57 -58.13 -7.52
C GLN A 20 2.98 -56.89 -8.20
N LEU A 21 1.83 -57.05 -8.84
CA LEU A 21 1.15 -55.91 -9.46
C LEU A 21 0.61 -54.92 -8.39
N LEU A 22 0.08 -55.42 -7.29
CA LEU A 22 -0.37 -54.57 -6.17
C LEU A 22 0.81 -53.83 -5.52
N ASN A 23 1.93 -54.50 -5.33
CA ASN A 23 3.12 -53.86 -4.76
C ASN A 23 3.70 -52.78 -5.71
N ARG A 24 3.65 -53.00 -7.02
CA ARG A 24 4.07 -51.97 -7.98
C ARG A 24 3.14 -50.77 -8.00
N VAL A 25 1.84 -50.98 -7.89
CA VAL A 25 0.85 -49.90 -7.88
C VAL A 25 0.92 -49.08 -6.58
N THR A 26 1.14 -49.76 -5.45
CA THR A 26 1.24 -49.08 -4.15
C THR A 26 2.54 -48.29 -4.01
N THR A 27 3.68 -48.83 -4.48
CA THR A 27 4.96 -48.11 -4.40
C THR A 27 4.98 -46.88 -5.29
N THR A 28 4.44 -46.96 -6.51
CA THR A 28 4.37 -45.77 -7.40
C THR A 28 3.41 -44.73 -6.88
N ARG A 29 2.28 -45.08 -6.26
CA ARG A 29 1.35 -44.14 -5.67
C ARG A 29 1.91 -43.46 -4.41
N VAL A 30 2.57 -44.22 -3.56
CA VAL A 30 3.20 -43.67 -2.34
C VAL A 30 4.33 -42.71 -2.71
N SER A 31 5.16 -43.03 -3.69
CA SER A 31 6.20 -42.11 -4.13
C SER A 31 5.63 -40.81 -4.78
N GLN A 32 4.56 -40.91 -5.55
CA GLN A 32 3.89 -39.71 -6.10
C GLN A 32 3.24 -38.85 -5.03
N ILE A 33 2.66 -39.47 -3.97
CA ILE A 33 2.07 -38.71 -2.86
C ILE A 33 3.16 -38.03 -2.03
N GLN A 34 4.28 -38.71 -1.77
CA GLN A 34 5.39 -38.12 -1.03
C GLN A 34 6.07 -36.98 -1.78
N GLN A 35 6.21 -37.05 -3.10
CA GLN A 35 6.73 -35.94 -3.89
C GLN A 35 5.80 -34.73 -3.90
N ARG A 36 4.51 -34.94 -3.69
CA ARG A 36 3.52 -33.88 -3.71
C ARG A 36 3.52 -32.99 -2.44
N TRP A 37 4.05 -33.49 -1.34
CA TRP A 37 4.00 -32.84 -0.03
C TRP A 37 5.36 -32.43 0.53
N SER A 38 6.43 -32.72 -0.15
CA SER A 38 7.73 -32.25 0.21
C SER A 38 7.85 -30.74 -0.11
N SER A 39 8.70 -30.07 0.60
CA SER A 39 8.85 -28.61 0.56
C SER A 39 9.05 -28.11 -0.88
N TYR A 40 8.84 -26.80 -1.09
CA TYR A 40 9.09 -26.12 -2.39
C TYR A 40 10.43 -26.51 -3.01
N LYS A 41 11.44 -26.81 -2.22
CA LYS A 41 12.76 -27.29 -2.67
C LYS A 41 12.75 -28.61 -3.44
N SER A 42 11.75 -29.47 -3.25
CA SER A 42 11.62 -30.74 -4.00
C SER A 42 10.74 -30.62 -5.26
N SER A 43 10.26 -29.44 -5.55
CA SER A 43 9.54 -29.14 -6.79
C SER A 43 10.51 -29.22 -7.99
N SER A 44 10.05 -29.77 -9.11
CA SER A 44 10.79 -29.74 -10.39
C SER A 44 11.08 -28.34 -10.92
N LYS A 45 10.38 -27.34 -10.36
CA LYS A 45 10.59 -25.91 -10.67
C LYS A 45 11.63 -25.24 -9.77
N TYR A 46 12.05 -25.92 -8.70
CA TYR A 46 13.09 -25.38 -7.81
C TYR A 46 14.44 -25.49 -8.50
N LYS A 47 15.10 -24.37 -8.61
CA LYS A 47 16.48 -24.28 -9.08
C LYS A 47 17.41 -24.17 -7.89
N THR A 48 18.51 -24.88 -7.91
CA THR A 48 19.58 -24.72 -6.94
C THR A 48 20.36 -23.43 -7.25
N PRO A 49 21.08 -22.86 -6.29
CA PRO A 49 21.93 -21.70 -6.54
C PRO A 49 22.91 -21.89 -7.71
N GLU A 50 23.30 -23.13 -7.99
CA GLU A 50 24.21 -23.50 -9.08
C GLU A 50 23.54 -23.39 -10.48
N ASP A 51 22.20 -23.45 -10.52
CA ASP A 51 21.42 -23.29 -11.75
C ASP A 51 21.18 -21.80 -12.13
N TYR A 52 21.50 -20.87 -11.24
CA TYR A 52 21.38 -19.44 -11.51
C TYR A 52 22.65 -18.96 -12.23
N THR A 53 22.43 -18.03 -13.15
CA THR A 53 23.54 -17.30 -13.76
C THR A 53 24.30 -16.51 -12.71
N ASP A 54 25.60 -16.42 -12.88
CA ASP A 54 26.44 -15.54 -12.03
C ASP A 54 25.89 -14.12 -12.09
N TYR A 55 25.88 -13.45 -10.94
CA TYR A 55 25.44 -12.09 -10.83
C TYR A 55 26.47 -11.26 -10.05
N ASP A 56 26.66 -10.06 -10.51
CA ASP A 56 27.47 -9.07 -9.81
C ASP A 56 26.56 -8.02 -9.15
N ILE A 57 26.98 -7.56 -7.97
CA ILE A 57 26.31 -6.48 -7.27
C ILE A 57 27.10 -5.20 -7.53
N THR A 58 26.58 -4.38 -8.44
CA THR A 58 27.14 -3.07 -8.68
C THR A 58 26.50 -2.01 -7.77
N LYS A 59 27.33 -1.08 -7.28
CA LYS A 59 26.90 0.12 -6.58
C LYS A 59 27.21 1.38 -7.38
N ASP A 60 27.65 1.20 -8.62
CA ASP A 60 27.98 2.32 -9.49
C ASP A 60 26.74 3.13 -9.85
N GLU A 61 26.78 4.41 -9.50
CA GLU A 61 25.70 5.36 -9.73
C GLU A 61 25.38 5.53 -11.22
N ASN A 62 26.37 5.38 -12.08
CA ASN A 62 26.22 5.49 -13.53
C ASN A 62 25.40 4.33 -14.13
N GLU A 63 25.61 3.11 -13.67
CA GLU A 63 24.85 1.94 -14.12
C GLU A 63 23.44 1.94 -13.54
N TRP A 64 23.30 2.30 -12.25
CA TRP A 64 22.04 2.37 -11.56
C TRP A 64 21.06 3.39 -12.17
N LYS A 65 21.58 4.49 -12.69
CA LYS A 65 20.81 5.54 -13.36
C LYS A 65 19.93 5.03 -14.50
N TYR A 66 20.37 4.04 -15.25
CA TYR A 66 19.57 3.45 -16.34
C TYR A 66 18.41 2.63 -15.82
N ILE A 67 18.59 1.93 -14.71
CA ILE A 67 17.55 1.12 -14.07
C ILE A 67 16.53 2.00 -13.36
N GLU A 68 16.98 3.04 -12.67
CA GLU A 68 16.10 3.99 -11.99
C GLU A 68 15.09 4.65 -12.94
N ARG A 69 15.44 4.91 -14.17
CA ARG A 69 14.52 5.43 -15.19
C ARG A 69 13.34 4.51 -15.49
N LEU A 70 13.52 3.21 -15.33
CA LEU A 70 12.50 2.20 -15.64
C LEU A 70 11.65 1.84 -14.41
N LEU A 71 12.15 2.13 -13.21
CA LEU A 71 11.41 1.86 -11.98
C LEU A 71 10.32 2.89 -11.77
N PRO A 72 9.08 2.46 -11.41
CA PRO A 72 8.03 3.40 -11.06
C PRO A 72 8.43 4.18 -9.80
N TYR A 73 8.33 5.50 -9.86
CA TYR A 73 8.62 6.35 -8.71
C TYR A 73 7.65 6.04 -7.56
N LYS A 74 8.19 5.56 -6.44
CA LYS A 74 7.43 5.35 -5.19
C LYS A 74 7.24 6.65 -4.40
N ILE A 75 8.10 7.64 -4.64
CA ILE A 75 8.12 8.93 -3.96
C ILE A 75 8.01 10.01 -5.02
N ILE A 76 7.05 10.90 -4.86
CA ILE A 76 6.91 12.06 -5.74
C ILE A 76 8.09 13.00 -5.48
N PRO A 77 8.85 13.40 -6.50
CA PRO A 77 9.97 14.31 -6.33
C PRO A 77 9.50 15.65 -5.77
N LYS A 78 10.34 16.28 -4.98
CA LYS A 78 10.06 17.60 -4.42
C LYS A 78 9.85 18.61 -5.56
N PRO A 79 8.76 19.39 -5.55
CA PRO A 79 8.52 20.39 -6.59
C PRO A 79 9.63 21.45 -6.56
N PRO A 80 10.05 21.97 -7.71
CA PRO A 80 11.04 23.03 -7.77
C PRO A 80 10.51 24.29 -7.10
N THR A 81 11.36 24.97 -6.35
CA THR A 81 11.02 26.22 -5.64
C THR A 81 11.25 27.48 -6.50
N THR A 82 11.95 27.34 -7.61
CA THR A 82 12.45 28.43 -8.45
C THR A 82 11.48 28.97 -9.52
N GLY A 83 10.22 28.62 -9.45
CA GLY A 83 9.24 29.10 -10.43
C GLY A 83 8.19 30.01 -9.81
N ASN A 84 8.06 31.25 -10.30
CA ASN A 84 7.07 32.20 -9.78
C ASN A 84 5.61 31.81 -10.08
N LYS A 85 5.37 31.02 -11.13
CA LYS A 85 4.02 30.51 -11.47
C LYS A 85 4.14 29.12 -12.10
N PHE A 86 3.57 28.14 -11.44
CA PHE A 86 3.42 26.82 -12.02
C PHE A 86 2.17 26.77 -12.92
N PRO A 87 2.20 26.07 -14.06
CA PRO A 87 1.04 25.94 -14.95
C PRO A 87 -0.21 25.36 -14.26
N SER A 88 0.01 24.54 -13.24
CA SER A 88 -1.06 23.93 -12.40
C SER A 88 -1.67 24.88 -11.36
N GLY A 89 -1.16 26.10 -11.20
CA GLY A 89 -1.54 27.00 -10.11
C GLY A 89 -1.04 26.56 -8.72
N TYR A 90 -0.13 25.59 -8.66
CA TYR A 90 0.45 25.14 -7.42
C TYR A 90 1.25 26.26 -6.74
N LYS A 91 1.06 26.42 -5.43
CA LYS A 91 1.84 27.31 -4.59
C LYS A 91 2.67 26.50 -3.61
N PRO A 92 4.00 26.59 -3.64
CA PRO A 92 4.85 25.92 -2.66
C PRO A 92 4.60 26.49 -1.26
N ALA A 93 4.84 25.66 -0.23
CA ALA A 93 4.76 26.12 1.16
C ALA A 93 5.92 27.08 1.43
N SER A 94 5.61 28.23 2.03
CA SER A 94 6.58 29.24 2.47
C SER A 94 6.67 29.35 3.99
N ALA A 95 5.64 28.91 4.72
CA ALA A 95 5.62 28.95 6.18
C ALA A 95 6.59 27.96 6.81
N SER A 96 7.28 28.41 7.86
CA SER A 96 8.14 27.57 8.70
C SER A 96 7.40 27.17 10.00
N PRO A 97 7.65 25.97 10.55
CA PRO A 97 7.05 25.54 11.81
C PRO A 97 7.41 26.44 13.01
N LYS A 98 8.48 27.23 12.89
CA LYS A 98 8.96 28.11 13.97
C LYS A 98 8.25 29.46 14.03
N ASP A 99 7.62 29.87 12.93
CA ASP A 99 7.07 31.24 12.79
C ASP A 99 5.65 31.35 13.35
N ASN A 100 4.93 30.25 13.45
CA ASN A 100 3.54 30.21 13.87
C ASN A 100 3.33 29.29 15.07
N PRO A 101 2.32 29.57 15.93
CA PRO A 101 1.99 28.70 17.06
C PRO A 101 1.44 27.34 16.65
N TYR A 102 1.02 27.21 15.39
CA TYR A 102 0.55 25.99 14.77
C TYR A 102 1.15 25.84 13.37
N PHE A 103 1.24 24.61 12.91
CA PHE A 103 1.75 24.29 11.59
C PHE A 103 0.89 23.21 10.93
N ILE A 104 0.64 23.35 9.63
CA ILE A 104 -0.10 22.36 8.84
C ILE A 104 0.88 21.74 7.85
N GLU A 105 1.25 20.49 8.13
CA GLU A 105 2.19 19.77 7.29
C GLU A 105 1.51 19.34 5.98
N ARG A 106 2.15 19.60 4.85
CA ARG A 106 1.66 19.11 3.55
C ARG A 106 1.73 17.59 3.45
N THR A 107 0.89 17.01 2.61
CA THR A 107 0.93 15.58 2.33
C THR A 107 2.25 15.18 1.66
N LYS A 108 2.54 13.88 1.63
CA LYS A 108 3.72 13.36 0.89
C LYS A 108 3.72 13.73 -0.61
N ASN A 109 2.58 14.13 -1.14
CA ASN A 109 2.40 14.60 -2.52
C ASN A 109 2.48 16.13 -2.63
N TYR A 110 2.96 16.82 -1.59
CA TYR A 110 3.09 18.28 -1.48
C TYR A 110 1.78 19.06 -1.60
N MET A 111 0.65 18.39 -1.42
CA MET A 111 -0.67 19.01 -1.47
C MET A 111 -1.15 19.42 -0.08
N GLN A 112 -2.05 20.40 -0.03
CA GLN A 112 -2.69 20.83 1.22
C GLN A 112 -3.61 19.72 1.75
N PRO A 113 -3.56 19.36 3.05
CA PRO A 113 -4.31 18.26 3.64
C PRO A 113 -5.74 18.67 4.00
N VAL A 114 -6.51 19.14 3.03
CA VAL A 114 -7.90 19.57 3.19
C VAL A 114 -8.79 18.70 2.32
N TYR A 115 -9.73 18.01 2.95
CA TYR A 115 -10.58 17.03 2.32
C TYR A 115 -12.06 17.31 2.56
N LEU A 116 -12.90 16.99 1.58
CA LEU A 116 -14.35 17.00 1.73
C LEU A 116 -14.86 15.59 2.00
N TYR A 117 -15.39 15.38 3.19
CA TYR A 117 -16.15 14.18 3.51
C TYR A 117 -17.62 14.39 3.20
N ARG A 118 -18.17 13.54 2.36
CA ARG A 118 -19.60 13.53 2.00
C ARG A 118 -20.22 12.20 2.41
N ASN A 119 -21.34 12.28 3.10
CA ASN A 119 -22.11 11.07 3.42
C ASN A 119 -22.67 10.43 2.13
N PRO A 120 -22.83 9.08 2.05
CA PRO A 120 -23.40 8.41 0.88
C PRO A 120 -24.73 8.99 0.39
N ARG A 121 -25.57 9.47 1.30
CA ARG A 121 -26.82 10.17 0.96
C ARG A 121 -26.66 11.62 0.51
N GLY A 122 -25.44 12.16 0.50
CA GLY A 122 -25.14 13.52 0.07
C GLY A 122 -25.55 14.66 1.01
N THR A 123 -26.32 14.36 2.05
CA THR A 123 -26.93 15.35 2.96
C THR A 123 -25.91 16.00 3.91
N LYS A 124 -24.90 15.25 4.36
CA LYS A 124 -23.87 15.75 5.27
C LYS A 124 -22.57 15.98 4.51
N ARG A 125 -22.10 17.24 4.54
CA ARG A 125 -20.78 17.64 4.03
C ARG A 125 -19.95 18.12 5.21
N VAL A 126 -18.71 17.66 5.28
CA VAL A 126 -17.77 18.02 6.34
C VAL A 126 -16.41 18.30 5.68
N THR A 127 -15.87 19.46 5.92
CA THR A 127 -14.49 19.79 5.55
C THR A 127 -13.58 19.30 6.66
N GLU A 128 -12.62 18.47 6.32
CA GLU A 128 -11.65 17.90 7.26
C GLU A 128 -10.25 18.41 6.92
N ILE A 129 -9.55 18.88 7.94
CA ILE A 129 -8.17 19.35 7.85
C ILE A 129 -7.35 18.44 8.74
N THR A 130 -6.28 17.87 8.20
CA THR A 130 -5.43 16.89 8.88
C THR A 130 -3.99 17.38 8.99
N ARG A 131 -3.15 16.64 9.68
CA ARG A 131 -1.71 16.91 9.84
C ARG A 131 -1.41 18.24 10.51
N ILE A 132 -2.18 18.55 11.54
CA ILE A 132 -2.00 19.75 12.32
C ILE A 132 -1.00 19.45 13.44
N GLN A 133 0.00 20.31 13.57
CA GLN A 133 1.02 20.26 14.62
C GLN A 133 0.99 21.57 15.43
N GLY A 134 1.32 21.49 16.70
CA GLY A 134 1.31 22.65 17.61
C GLY A 134 -0.06 22.94 18.21
N ASN A 135 -0.39 24.20 18.38
CA ASN A 135 -1.63 24.62 19.05
C ASN A 135 -2.84 24.57 18.10
N ILE A 136 -3.58 23.46 18.15
CA ILE A 136 -4.75 23.21 17.32
C ILE A 136 -5.91 24.17 17.64
N TRP A 137 -6.02 24.63 18.90
CA TRP A 137 -7.07 25.53 19.33
C TRP A 137 -6.89 26.95 18.76
N ALA A 138 -5.64 27.42 18.67
CA ALA A 138 -5.34 28.69 18.02
C ALA A 138 -5.67 28.64 16.52
N LEU A 139 -5.31 27.53 15.84
CA LEU A 139 -5.66 27.31 14.46
C LEU A 139 -7.17 27.31 14.23
N GLU A 140 -7.92 26.63 15.08
CA GLU A 140 -9.39 26.57 14.97
C GLU A 140 -10.01 27.96 15.09
N ARG A 141 -9.55 28.77 16.04
CA ARG A 141 -10.02 30.12 16.26
C ARG A 141 -9.81 31.01 15.02
N ASP A 142 -8.58 31.08 14.55
CA ASP A 142 -8.19 31.91 13.42
C ASP A 142 -8.95 31.51 12.14
N MET A 143 -9.06 30.22 11.91
CA MET A 143 -9.77 29.68 10.74
C MET A 143 -11.27 29.91 10.83
N LYS A 144 -11.85 29.74 12.02
CA LYS A 144 -13.27 29.96 12.24
C LYS A 144 -13.65 31.42 12.07
N GLU A 145 -12.84 32.34 12.57
CA GLU A 145 -12.98 33.79 12.37
C GLU A 145 -13.00 34.15 10.89
N TYR A 146 -11.98 33.71 10.13
CA TYR A 146 -11.93 33.92 8.70
C TYR A 146 -13.14 33.35 7.94
N LEU A 147 -13.54 32.13 8.28
CA LEU A 147 -14.67 31.48 7.61
C LEU A 147 -16.00 32.16 7.95
N GLN A 148 -16.18 32.63 9.19
CA GLN A 148 -17.38 33.36 9.61
C GLN A 148 -17.50 34.71 8.93
N GLU A 149 -16.39 35.44 8.74
CA GLU A 149 -16.34 36.66 7.92
C GLU A 149 -16.79 36.37 6.47
N CYS A 150 -16.30 35.29 5.88
CA CYS A 150 -16.63 34.91 4.50
C CYS A 150 -18.07 34.47 4.29
N VAL A 151 -18.72 33.91 5.31
CA VAL A 151 -20.01 33.22 5.20
C VAL A 151 -21.15 33.99 5.89
N GLY A 152 -20.84 34.82 6.88
CA GLY A 152 -21.81 35.63 7.61
C GLY A 152 -22.65 34.86 8.65
N HIS A 153 -22.32 33.60 8.95
CA HIS A 153 -23.01 32.83 10.00
C HIS A 153 -22.05 31.98 10.84
N LYS A 154 -22.51 31.57 12.01
CA LYS A 154 -21.73 30.74 12.93
C LYS A 154 -21.47 29.35 12.34
N ILE A 155 -20.23 28.91 12.40
CA ILE A 155 -19.77 27.65 11.86
C ILE A 155 -19.49 26.67 12.99
N ALA A 156 -20.00 25.45 12.85
CA ALA A 156 -19.73 24.38 13.81
C ALA A 156 -18.44 23.65 13.42
N SER A 157 -17.53 23.53 14.38
CA SER A 157 -16.25 22.84 14.28
C SER A 157 -16.14 21.76 15.33
N GLN A 158 -15.38 20.73 15.05
CA GLN A 158 -15.02 19.65 15.96
C GLN A 158 -13.51 19.46 15.88
N ILE A 159 -12.85 19.53 17.01
CA ILE A 159 -11.41 19.30 17.14
C ILE A 159 -11.18 17.89 17.64
N ASN A 160 -10.21 17.20 17.04
CA ASN A 160 -9.64 15.97 17.56
C ASN A 160 -8.14 16.21 17.75
N GLU A 161 -7.76 16.53 18.96
CA GLU A 161 -6.39 16.88 19.32
C GLU A 161 -5.44 15.68 19.16
N PHE A 162 -5.88 14.50 19.58
CA PHE A 162 -5.10 13.28 19.49
C PHE A 162 -4.72 12.93 18.04
N ALA A 163 -5.64 13.10 17.12
CA ALA A 163 -5.40 12.82 15.70
C ALA A 163 -4.87 14.03 14.92
N GLY A 164 -4.72 15.20 15.55
CA GLY A 164 -4.26 16.41 14.88
C GLY A 164 -5.15 16.82 13.72
N LEU A 165 -6.49 16.77 13.90
CA LEU A 165 -7.45 17.08 12.85
C LEU A 165 -8.60 17.97 13.35
N ILE A 166 -9.11 18.80 12.42
CA ILE A 166 -10.27 19.65 12.62
C ILE A 166 -11.33 19.29 11.57
N LYS A 167 -12.56 19.11 12.03
CA LYS A 167 -13.74 18.89 11.16
C LYS A 167 -14.66 20.11 11.24
N ILE A 168 -15.01 20.65 10.10
CA ILE A 168 -15.90 21.80 9.94
C ILE A 168 -17.16 21.35 9.21
N LYS A 169 -18.33 21.61 9.78
CA LYS A 169 -19.61 21.27 9.15
C LYS A 169 -19.85 22.20 7.97
N GLY A 170 -19.90 21.64 6.78
CA GLY A 170 -20.10 22.37 5.52
C GLY A 170 -19.03 22.07 4.48
N ASP A 171 -19.16 22.66 3.30
CA ASP A 171 -18.21 22.56 2.22
C ASP A 171 -17.44 23.88 2.09
N TYR A 172 -16.31 23.94 2.75
CA TYR A 172 -15.44 25.12 2.79
C TYR A 172 -14.04 24.85 2.25
N VAL A 173 -13.86 23.72 1.53
CA VAL A 173 -12.53 23.26 1.07
C VAL A 173 -11.78 24.36 0.32
N ASN A 174 -12.43 25.01 -0.65
CA ASN A 174 -11.77 26.05 -1.45
C ASN A 174 -11.39 27.27 -0.59
N ARG A 175 -12.26 27.70 0.32
CA ARG A 175 -11.99 28.85 1.21
C ARG A 175 -10.84 28.55 2.17
N VAL A 176 -10.82 27.34 2.75
CA VAL A 176 -9.72 26.90 3.60
C VAL A 176 -8.40 26.84 2.83
N LYS A 177 -8.40 26.32 1.61
CA LYS A 177 -7.20 26.31 0.76
C LYS A 177 -6.72 27.72 0.43
N THR A 178 -7.62 28.65 0.16
CA THR A 178 -7.27 30.06 -0.06
C THR A 178 -6.64 30.65 1.19
N TRP A 179 -7.24 30.43 2.35
CA TRP A 179 -6.71 30.89 3.64
C TRP A 179 -5.31 30.30 3.91
N MET A 180 -5.12 29.00 3.69
CA MET A 180 -3.80 28.36 3.85
C MET A 180 -2.77 28.97 2.90
N ASN A 181 -3.15 29.31 1.68
CA ASN A 181 -2.27 29.99 0.73
C ASN A 181 -1.89 31.40 1.18
N THR A 182 -2.76 32.13 1.87
CA THR A 182 -2.42 33.47 2.41
C THR A 182 -1.49 33.37 3.61
N LYS A 183 -1.62 32.32 4.42
CA LYS A 183 -0.71 32.05 5.56
C LYS A 183 0.59 31.34 5.14
N GLY A 184 0.69 30.86 3.89
CA GLY A 184 1.89 30.19 3.36
C GLY A 184 2.00 28.69 3.66
N PHE A 185 0.95 28.02 4.13
CA PHE A 185 0.91 26.58 4.39
C PHE A 185 0.75 25.72 3.15
#